data_e07a09a269f097363bd3e08f4fff4edb
#
_entry.id   e07a09a269f097363bd3e08f4fff4edb
#
_cell.length_a   1.000
_cell.length_b   1.000
_cell.length_c   1.000
_cell.angle_alpha   90.00
_cell.angle_beta   90.00
_cell.angle_gamma   90.00
#
_symmetry.space_group_name_H-M   'P 1'
#
loop_
_entity.id
_entity.type
_entity.pdbx_description
1 polymer ?
#
loop_
_entity_poly.entity_id
_entity_poly.type
_entity_poly.pdbx_seq_one_letter_code
_entity_poly.pdbx_strand_id
1 'polypeptide(L)'
;MPSRLLSALSGLLIAFAFCAQAAPVEGTDYVEVKPPQSVDSPGKVEVIEFFWYRCPHCYALEPDLEAWVKRLPRDVQFRRVPGILNEDWGVDARIYYALEAIGEVNRVHRQLFDAIHQQGGVRLRGDAFAKWVAEWLAKQKVDMAKYDAALHSFTVESKLRRAAQMAAAYRLDGVPALTVQGRYLVLANNSRKAMLDTADSLISESRKQLAKTK
;
A
#
# COMPACT_ATOMS: atom_id res chain seq x y z
N MET A 1 -34.65 70.09 -3.93
CA MET A 1 -34.96 68.82 -3.21
C MET A 1 -34.13 67.73 -3.82
N PRO A 2 -33.10 67.19 -3.12
CA PRO A 2 -32.27 66.11 -3.65
C PRO A 2 -32.79 64.75 -3.17
N SER A 3 -33.05 63.85 -4.11
CA SER A 3 -33.48 62.49 -3.90
C SER A 3 -32.23 61.62 -3.49
N ARG A 4 -32.34 60.94 -2.36
CA ARG A 4 -31.33 60.04 -1.81
C ARG A 4 -31.48 58.64 -2.46
N LEU A 5 -30.52 58.25 -3.27
CA LEU A 5 -30.34 56.88 -3.75
C LEU A 5 -29.73 56.03 -2.61
N LEU A 6 -30.53 55.11 -2.04
CA LEU A 6 -30.03 54.05 -1.18
C LEU A 6 -29.48 52.92 -2.06
N SER A 7 -28.17 52.74 -2.10
CA SER A 7 -27.51 51.58 -2.69
C SER A 7 -27.56 50.45 -1.68
N ALA A 8 -28.39 49.44 -1.94
CA ALA A 8 -28.41 48.20 -1.19
C ALA A 8 -27.24 47.31 -1.66
N LEU A 9 -26.19 47.17 -0.84
CA LEU A 9 -25.10 46.22 -1.03
C LEU A 9 -25.57 44.85 -0.57
N SER A 10 -26.05 44.01 -1.48
CA SER A 10 -26.37 42.61 -1.21
C SER A 10 -25.04 41.80 -1.15
N GLY A 11 -24.55 41.56 0.06
CA GLY A 11 -23.42 40.68 0.29
C GLY A 11 -23.80 39.22 0.03
N LEU A 12 -23.28 38.63 -1.05
CA LEU A 12 -23.41 37.23 -1.39
C LEU A 12 -22.49 36.40 -0.44
N LEU A 13 -23.06 35.84 0.61
CA LEU A 13 -22.40 34.86 1.49
C LEU A 13 -22.29 33.54 0.73
N ILE A 14 -21.10 33.28 0.17
CA ILE A 14 -20.74 31.96 -0.38
C ILE A 14 -20.50 31.05 0.80
N ALA A 15 -21.49 30.23 1.17
CA ALA A 15 -21.33 29.15 2.12
C ALA A 15 -20.48 28.07 1.49
N PHE A 16 -19.21 27.98 1.86
CA PHE A 16 -18.36 26.79 1.58
C PHE A 16 -18.95 25.61 2.37
N ALA A 17 -19.75 24.78 1.69
CA ALA A 17 -20.12 23.48 2.22
C ALA A 17 -18.86 22.62 2.31
N PHE A 18 -18.23 22.56 3.47
CA PHE A 18 -17.27 21.50 3.79
C PHE A 18 -18.05 20.19 3.76
N CYS A 19 -17.84 19.38 2.70
CA CYS A 19 -18.25 17.98 2.74
C CYS A 19 -17.47 17.31 3.88
N ALA A 20 -18.08 17.23 5.05
CA ALA A 20 -17.56 16.44 6.15
C ALA A 20 -17.58 14.97 5.71
N GLN A 21 -16.44 14.42 5.37
CA GLN A 21 -16.30 12.99 5.11
C GLN A 21 -16.58 12.28 6.45
N ALA A 22 -17.51 11.31 6.44
CA ALA A 22 -17.82 10.55 7.64
C ALA A 22 -16.54 9.89 8.17
N ALA A 23 -16.34 9.96 9.48
CA ALA A 23 -15.18 9.29 10.10
C ALA A 23 -15.29 7.78 9.88
N PRO A 24 -14.18 7.09 9.62
CA PRO A 24 -14.19 5.64 9.45
C PRO A 24 -14.65 4.93 10.71
N VAL A 25 -15.38 3.84 10.56
CA VAL A 25 -16.02 3.08 11.64
C VAL A 25 -15.20 1.81 11.92
N GLU A 26 -14.81 1.63 13.19
CA GLU A 26 -14.13 0.39 13.62
C GLU A 26 -15.06 -0.82 13.45
N GLY A 27 -14.50 -1.93 12.97
CA GLY A 27 -15.23 -3.15 12.63
C GLY A 27 -15.87 -3.14 11.25
N THR A 28 -15.96 -1.97 10.59
CA THR A 28 -16.53 -1.81 9.24
C THR A 28 -15.47 -1.38 8.24
N ASP A 29 -14.77 -0.29 8.52
CA ASP A 29 -13.75 0.29 7.62
C ASP A 29 -12.33 -0.12 8.03
N TYR A 30 -12.10 -0.34 9.31
CA TYR A 30 -10.82 -0.80 9.85
C TYR A 30 -11.01 -1.60 11.13
N VAL A 31 -9.96 -2.29 11.56
CA VAL A 31 -9.85 -2.90 12.90
C VAL A 31 -8.60 -2.43 13.61
N GLU A 32 -8.69 -2.28 14.93
CA GLU A 32 -7.52 -1.99 15.77
C GLU A 32 -6.71 -3.26 15.99
N VAL A 33 -5.41 -3.20 15.70
CA VAL A 33 -4.46 -4.31 15.88
C VAL A 33 -3.99 -4.34 17.34
N LYS A 34 -4.25 -5.43 18.02
CA LYS A 34 -3.90 -5.62 19.43
C LYS A 34 -3.08 -6.92 19.63
N PRO A 35 -1.85 -6.83 20.21
CA PRO A 35 -1.12 -5.59 20.51
C PRO A 35 -0.67 -4.85 19.25
N PRO A 36 -0.41 -3.51 19.34
CA PRO A 36 0.15 -2.76 18.23
C PRO A 36 1.49 -3.34 17.79
N GLN A 37 1.74 -3.34 16.47
CA GLN A 37 2.98 -3.82 15.89
C GLN A 37 4.03 -2.71 15.86
N SER A 38 5.31 -3.10 15.91
CA SER A 38 6.42 -2.16 15.79
C SER A 38 6.46 -1.54 14.39
N VAL A 39 6.86 -0.27 14.32
CA VAL A 39 7.07 0.46 13.06
C VAL A 39 8.55 0.61 12.76
N ASP A 40 8.90 0.59 11.47
CA ASP A 40 10.29 0.73 11.00
C ASP A 40 10.69 2.20 10.76
N SER A 41 9.75 3.13 10.88
CA SER A 41 9.93 4.55 10.55
C SER A 41 9.73 5.44 11.77
N PRO A 42 10.69 5.48 12.73
CA PRO A 42 10.56 6.31 13.92
C PRO A 42 10.32 7.79 13.57
N GLY A 43 9.33 8.40 14.23
CA GLY A 43 8.99 9.80 14.04
C GLY A 43 8.15 10.13 12.79
N LYS A 44 7.81 9.13 11.99
CA LYS A 44 6.85 9.25 10.87
C LYS A 44 5.65 8.34 11.10
N VAL A 45 4.56 8.63 10.43
CA VAL A 45 3.44 7.68 10.33
C VAL A 45 3.79 6.64 9.26
N GLU A 46 3.90 5.38 9.67
CA GLU A 46 4.15 4.28 8.74
C GLU A 46 2.84 3.76 8.13
N VAL A 47 2.82 3.59 6.81
CA VAL A 47 1.76 2.89 6.09
C VAL A 47 2.36 1.73 5.33
N ILE A 48 1.80 0.55 5.50
CA ILE A 48 2.21 -0.66 4.78
C ILE A 48 1.07 -1.13 3.91
N GLU A 49 1.39 -1.39 2.64
CA GLU A 49 0.54 -2.20 1.78
C GLU A 49 1.02 -3.65 1.86
N PHE A 50 0.10 -4.56 2.20
CA PHE A 50 0.28 -5.99 1.94
C PHE A 50 -0.36 -6.33 0.60
N PHE A 51 0.42 -6.95 -0.28
CA PHE A 51 0.00 -7.26 -1.64
C PHE A 51 0.48 -8.65 -2.09
N TRP A 52 -0.08 -9.13 -3.18
CA TRP A 52 0.40 -10.32 -3.88
C TRP A 52 0.36 -10.07 -5.39
N TYR A 53 1.44 -10.35 -6.09
CA TYR A 53 1.53 -10.04 -7.53
C TYR A 53 0.42 -10.66 -8.36
N ARG A 54 -0.04 -11.87 -8.03
CA ARG A 54 -1.11 -12.56 -8.78
C ARG A 54 -2.53 -12.20 -8.29
N CYS A 55 -2.66 -11.30 -7.33
CA CYS A 55 -3.97 -10.85 -6.82
C CYS A 55 -4.61 -9.83 -7.77
N PRO A 56 -5.79 -10.13 -8.35
CA PRO A 56 -6.48 -9.20 -9.25
C PRO A 56 -6.96 -7.93 -8.55
N HIS A 57 -7.26 -7.99 -7.26
CA HIS A 57 -7.68 -6.84 -6.48
C HIS A 57 -6.50 -5.90 -6.18
N CYS A 58 -5.30 -6.45 -5.90
CA CYS A 58 -4.07 -5.65 -5.78
C CYS A 58 -3.74 -4.96 -7.10
N TYR A 59 -3.79 -5.71 -8.21
CA TYR A 59 -3.58 -5.16 -9.55
C TYR A 59 -4.56 -4.02 -9.86
N ALA A 60 -5.84 -4.19 -9.52
CA ALA A 60 -6.84 -3.15 -9.73
C ALA A 60 -6.65 -1.92 -8.84
N LEU A 61 -6.07 -2.10 -7.63
CA LEU A 61 -5.78 -0.99 -6.70
C LEU A 61 -4.57 -0.16 -7.14
N GLU A 62 -3.57 -0.78 -7.79
CA GLU A 62 -2.27 -0.19 -8.05
C GLU A 62 -2.29 1.22 -8.66
N PRO A 63 -3.12 1.55 -9.70
CA PRO A 63 -3.18 2.90 -10.25
C PRO A 63 -3.60 3.96 -9.22
N ASP A 64 -4.62 3.64 -8.41
CA ASP A 64 -5.16 4.54 -7.40
C ASP A 64 -4.15 4.70 -6.24
N LEU A 65 -3.51 3.58 -5.85
CA LEU A 65 -2.49 3.56 -4.80
C LEU A 65 -1.24 4.35 -5.18
N GLU A 66 -0.72 4.17 -6.40
CA GLU A 66 0.43 4.96 -6.87
C GLU A 66 0.14 6.46 -6.88
N ALA A 67 -1.05 6.87 -7.34
CA ALA A 67 -1.47 8.25 -7.32
C ALA A 67 -1.59 8.78 -5.87
N TRP A 68 -2.11 7.94 -4.96
CA TRP A 68 -2.23 8.27 -3.55
C TRP A 68 -0.85 8.39 -2.87
N VAL A 69 0.07 7.47 -3.11
CA VAL A 69 1.44 7.49 -2.55
C VAL A 69 2.20 8.75 -2.97
N LYS A 70 2.05 9.20 -4.23
CA LYS A 70 2.69 10.43 -4.74
C LYS A 70 2.28 11.70 -4.00
N ARG A 71 1.06 11.73 -3.42
CA ARG A 71 0.54 12.89 -2.67
C ARG A 71 0.73 12.79 -1.15
N LEU A 72 1.30 11.68 -0.65
CA LEU A 72 1.55 11.52 0.78
C LEU A 72 2.51 12.60 1.30
N PRO A 73 2.22 13.20 2.45
CA PRO A 73 3.10 14.17 3.07
C PRO A 73 4.43 13.57 3.53
N ARG A 74 5.45 14.40 3.70
CA ARG A 74 6.82 13.97 4.05
C ARG A 74 6.93 13.26 5.41
N ASP A 75 5.98 13.46 6.28
CA ASP A 75 5.88 12.80 7.60
C ASP A 75 5.20 11.43 7.55
N VAL A 76 4.81 10.96 6.35
CA VAL A 76 4.29 9.61 6.12
C VAL A 76 5.33 8.79 5.37
N GLN A 77 5.58 7.58 5.86
CA GLN A 77 6.43 6.60 5.19
C GLN A 77 5.58 5.46 4.68
N PHE A 78 5.49 5.34 3.36
CA PHE A 78 4.83 4.21 2.70
C PHE A 78 5.85 3.14 2.34
N ARG A 79 5.48 1.87 2.49
CA ARG A 79 6.23 0.72 1.97
C ARG A 79 5.32 -0.42 1.60
N ARG A 80 5.79 -1.27 0.69
CA ARG A 80 5.12 -2.50 0.30
C ARG A 80 5.73 -3.69 1.03
N VAL A 81 4.88 -4.63 1.41
CA VAL A 81 5.27 -5.93 1.97
C VAL A 81 4.47 -7.00 1.24
N PRO A 82 5.10 -7.96 0.57
CA PRO A 82 4.38 -9.09 0.01
C PRO A 82 3.66 -9.86 1.11
N GLY A 83 2.36 -10.06 0.97
CA GLY A 83 1.61 -10.95 1.84
C GLY A 83 2.05 -12.40 1.59
N ILE A 84 2.26 -13.16 2.66
CA ILE A 84 2.60 -14.60 2.58
C ILE A 84 1.58 -15.35 3.43
N LEU A 85 0.47 -15.74 2.82
CA LEU A 85 -0.61 -16.48 3.49
C LEU A 85 -0.50 -17.99 3.28
N ASN A 86 0.29 -18.43 2.31
CA ASN A 86 0.63 -19.83 2.04
C ASN A 86 1.96 -19.93 1.28
N GLU A 87 2.44 -21.15 1.04
CA GLU A 87 3.74 -21.40 0.38
C GLU A 87 3.79 -20.86 -1.06
N ASP A 88 2.69 -20.97 -1.83
CA ASP A 88 2.65 -20.50 -3.22
C ASP A 88 2.88 -18.98 -3.32
N TRP A 89 2.43 -18.21 -2.32
CA TRP A 89 2.67 -16.77 -2.25
C TRP A 89 4.13 -16.41 -1.92
N GLY A 90 4.85 -17.34 -1.30
CA GLY A 90 6.28 -17.18 -0.99
C GLY A 90 7.14 -17.00 -2.25
N VAL A 91 6.73 -17.58 -3.38
CA VAL A 91 7.45 -17.43 -4.67
C VAL A 91 7.39 -15.97 -5.14
N ASP A 92 6.19 -15.36 -5.13
CA ASP A 92 6.00 -13.95 -5.51
C ASP A 92 6.73 -13.00 -4.57
N ALA A 93 6.68 -13.29 -3.27
CA ALA A 93 7.38 -12.50 -2.26
C ALA A 93 8.90 -12.54 -2.45
N ARG A 94 9.47 -13.70 -2.79
CA ARG A 94 10.89 -13.86 -3.09
C ARG A 94 11.30 -13.04 -4.30
N ILE A 95 10.51 -13.05 -5.35
CA ILE A 95 10.72 -12.23 -6.56
C ILE A 95 10.75 -10.74 -6.18
N TYR A 96 9.76 -10.26 -5.43
CA TYR A 96 9.72 -8.87 -4.99
C TYR A 96 10.96 -8.48 -4.19
N TYR A 97 11.33 -9.27 -3.19
CA TYR A 97 12.48 -8.95 -2.36
C TYR A 97 13.82 -9.08 -3.08
N ALA A 98 13.93 -9.95 -4.07
CA ALA A 98 15.10 -10.00 -4.94
C ALA A 98 15.23 -8.73 -5.79
N LEU A 99 14.12 -8.26 -6.38
CA LEU A 99 14.08 -6.99 -7.10
C LEU A 99 14.38 -5.79 -6.20
N GLU A 100 13.88 -5.80 -4.97
CA GLU A 100 14.16 -4.76 -3.98
C GLU A 100 15.64 -4.74 -3.59
N ALA A 101 16.25 -5.90 -3.39
CA ALA A 101 17.66 -6.02 -3.02
C ALA A 101 18.61 -5.46 -4.10
N ILE A 102 18.22 -5.54 -5.36
CA ILE A 102 18.99 -4.99 -6.49
C ILE A 102 18.52 -3.60 -6.95
N GLY A 103 17.54 -2.98 -6.24
CA GLY A 103 17.06 -1.63 -6.51
C GLY A 103 16.14 -1.47 -7.72
N GLU A 104 15.57 -2.57 -8.22
CA GLU A 104 14.78 -2.60 -9.46
C GLU A 104 13.26 -2.42 -9.24
N VAL A 105 12.76 -2.51 -8.01
CA VAL A 105 11.31 -2.44 -7.72
C VAL A 105 10.67 -1.20 -8.35
N ASN A 106 11.23 -0.01 -8.13
CA ASN A 106 10.63 1.23 -8.63
C ASN A 106 10.50 1.27 -10.16
N ARG A 107 11.37 0.54 -10.87
CA ARG A 107 11.37 0.50 -12.33
C ARG A 107 10.42 -0.55 -12.89
N VAL A 108 10.35 -1.72 -12.25
CA VAL A 108 9.67 -2.88 -12.87
C VAL A 108 8.38 -3.30 -12.17
N HIS A 109 8.10 -2.85 -10.95
CA HIS A 109 6.97 -3.33 -10.15
C HIS A 109 5.63 -3.23 -10.89
N ARG A 110 5.29 -2.04 -11.37
CA ARG A 110 4.05 -1.82 -12.12
C ARG A 110 4.00 -2.63 -13.42
N GLN A 111 5.10 -2.64 -14.16
CA GLN A 111 5.20 -3.37 -15.42
C GLN A 111 5.08 -4.88 -15.20
N LEU A 112 5.60 -5.39 -14.08
CA LEU A 112 5.49 -6.80 -13.72
C LEU A 112 4.04 -7.17 -13.36
N PHE A 113 3.32 -6.31 -12.62
CA PHE A 113 1.87 -6.48 -12.41
C PHE A 113 1.11 -6.55 -13.74
N ASP A 114 1.35 -5.60 -14.64
CA ASP A 114 0.72 -5.57 -15.98
C ASP A 114 1.02 -6.87 -16.76
N ALA A 115 2.27 -7.31 -16.79
CA ALA A 115 2.67 -8.52 -17.47
C ALA A 115 1.99 -9.77 -16.87
N ILE A 116 1.98 -9.91 -15.56
CA ILE A 116 1.35 -11.05 -14.87
C ILE A 116 -0.13 -11.15 -15.23
N HIS A 117 -0.86 -10.04 -15.16
CA HIS A 117 -2.31 -10.03 -15.34
C HIS A 117 -2.76 -10.03 -16.80
N GLN A 118 -1.97 -9.42 -17.71
CA GLN A 118 -2.35 -9.28 -19.12
C GLN A 118 -1.71 -10.32 -20.04
N GLN A 119 -0.57 -10.93 -19.64
CA GLN A 119 0.18 -11.87 -20.49
C GLN A 119 0.14 -13.32 -19.96
N GLY A 120 -0.78 -13.63 -19.04
CA GLY A 120 -1.05 -15.01 -18.61
C GLY A 120 -0.24 -15.51 -17.43
N GLY A 121 0.66 -14.72 -16.84
CA GLY A 121 1.46 -15.09 -15.67
C GLY A 121 0.61 -15.48 -14.46
N VAL A 122 -0.58 -14.89 -14.30
CA VAL A 122 -1.51 -15.17 -13.21
C VAL A 122 -1.93 -16.64 -13.11
N ARG A 123 -1.86 -17.40 -14.19
CA ARG A 123 -2.26 -18.84 -14.25
C ARG A 123 -1.12 -19.78 -13.84
N LEU A 124 0.11 -19.29 -13.82
CA LEU A 124 1.29 -20.10 -13.48
C LEU A 124 1.45 -20.25 -11.95
N ARG A 125 2.15 -21.30 -11.52
CA ARG A 125 2.41 -21.60 -10.12
C ARG A 125 3.87 -22.07 -9.93
N GLY A 126 4.38 -21.90 -8.71
CA GLY A 126 5.69 -22.43 -8.31
C GLY A 126 6.81 -22.07 -9.29
N ASP A 127 7.63 -23.06 -9.64
CA ASP A 127 8.79 -22.89 -10.52
C ASP A 127 8.43 -22.40 -11.93
N ALA A 128 7.25 -22.79 -12.45
CA ALA A 128 6.79 -22.32 -13.75
C ALA A 128 6.53 -20.81 -13.74
N PHE A 129 5.98 -20.28 -12.66
CA PHE A 129 5.81 -18.84 -12.48
C PHE A 129 7.15 -18.13 -12.30
N ALA A 130 8.03 -18.65 -11.46
CA ALA A 130 9.36 -18.08 -11.24
C ALA A 130 10.17 -18.00 -12.54
N LYS A 131 10.17 -19.07 -13.32
CA LYS A 131 10.83 -19.12 -14.64
C LYS A 131 10.24 -18.09 -15.60
N TRP A 132 8.92 -18.01 -15.71
CA TRP A 132 8.25 -17.04 -16.58
C TRP A 132 8.61 -15.60 -16.19
N VAL A 133 8.63 -15.27 -14.89
CA VAL A 133 9.06 -13.95 -14.41
C VAL A 133 10.52 -13.68 -14.76
N ALA A 134 11.43 -14.64 -14.56
CA ALA A 134 12.86 -14.48 -14.90
C ALA A 134 13.05 -14.20 -16.40
N GLU A 135 12.36 -14.91 -17.28
CA GLU A 135 12.40 -14.67 -18.72
C GLU A 135 11.86 -13.28 -19.08
N TRP A 136 10.79 -12.84 -18.40
CA TRP A 136 10.25 -11.49 -18.58
C TRP A 136 11.23 -10.41 -18.09
N LEU A 137 11.83 -10.57 -16.91
CA LEU A 137 12.82 -9.64 -16.34
C LEU A 137 14.06 -9.51 -17.25
N ALA A 138 14.52 -10.59 -17.86
CA ALA A 138 15.62 -10.56 -18.80
C ALA A 138 15.28 -9.68 -20.03
N LYS A 139 14.05 -9.75 -20.54
CA LYS A 139 13.56 -8.86 -21.62
C LYS A 139 13.49 -7.39 -21.17
N GLN A 140 13.27 -7.14 -19.87
CA GLN A 140 13.31 -5.81 -19.27
C GLN A 140 14.74 -5.33 -18.95
N LYS A 141 15.78 -6.07 -19.38
CA LYS A 141 17.20 -5.74 -19.17
C LYS A 141 17.58 -5.63 -17.68
N VAL A 142 16.93 -6.39 -16.80
CA VAL A 142 17.37 -6.57 -15.42
C VAL A 142 18.68 -7.37 -15.45
N ASP A 143 19.62 -7.02 -14.57
CA ASP A 143 20.85 -7.79 -14.37
C ASP A 143 20.51 -9.14 -13.73
N MET A 144 20.39 -10.17 -14.59
CA MET A 144 19.94 -11.49 -14.14
C MET A 144 20.93 -12.19 -13.23
N ALA A 145 22.23 -11.88 -13.33
CA ALA A 145 23.22 -12.43 -12.39
C ALA A 145 23.04 -11.89 -10.97
N LYS A 146 22.79 -10.58 -10.84
CA LYS A 146 22.45 -9.98 -9.54
C LYS A 146 21.10 -10.44 -9.02
N TYR A 147 20.11 -10.56 -9.89
CA TYR A 147 18.78 -11.04 -9.51
C TYR A 147 18.84 -12.47 -8.97
N ASP A 148 19.53 -13.39 -9.65
CA ASP A 148 19.69 -14.77 -9.22
C ASP A 148 20.44 -14.86 -7.88
N ALA A 149 21.56 -14.14 -7.75
CA ALA A 149 22.27 -14.04 -6.47
C ALA A 149 21.38 -13.50 -5.33
N ALA A 150 20.52 -12.51 -5.62
CA ALA A 150 19.59 -11.94 -4.65
C ALA A 150 18.52 -12.94 -4.22
N LEU A 151 17.94 -13.72 -5.16
CA LEU A 151 16.93 -14.75 -4.88
C LEU A 151 17.35 -15.73 -3.78
N HIS A 152 18.66 -16.05 -3.73
CA HIS A 152 19.23 -17.02 -2.80
C HIS A 152 19.96 -16.38 -1.61
N SER A 153 19.87 -15.05 -1.46
CA SER A 153 20.58 -14.34 -0.41
C SER A 153 19.92 -14.51 0.97
N PHE A 154 20.75 -14.48 2.02
CA PHE A 154 20.28 -14.45 3.40
C PHE A 154 19.35 -13.26 3.68
N THR A 155 19.61 -12.12 3.04
CA THR A 155 18.78 -10.91 3.18
C THR A 155 17.35 -11.15 2.70
N VAL A 156 17.20 -11.74 1.52
CA VAL A 156 15.86 -12.06 0.96
C VAL A 156 15.16 -13.09 1.85
N GLU A 157 15.88 -14.14 2.28
CA GLU A 157 15.31 -15.15 3.17
C GLU A 157 14.84 -14.57 4.52
N SER A 158 15.62 -13.65 5.08
CA SER A 158 15.23 -12.94 6.31
C SER A 158 13.99 -12.07 6.11
N LYS A 159 13.87 -11.36 4.98
CA LYS A 159 12.70 -10.56 4.63
C LYS A 159 11.44 -11.40 4.42
N LEU A 160 11.57 -12.59 3.80
CA LEU A 160 10.47 -13.53 3.63
C LEU A 160 9.91 -13.99 4.99
N ARG A 161 10.79 -14.42 5.89
CA ARG A 161 10.39 -14.82 7.26
C ARG A 161 9.68 -13.68 7.98
N ARG A 162 10.23 -12.46 7.89
CA ARG A 162 9.62 -11.28 8.49
C ARG A 162 8.25 -10.97 7.89
N ALA A 163 8.09 -11.02 6.57
CA ALA A 163 6.82 -10.79 5.90
C ALA A 163 5.74 -11.79 6.34
N ALA A 164 6.09 -13.07 6.45
CA ALA A 164 5.17 -14.09 6.97
C ALA A 164 4.79 -13.84 8.44
N GLN A 165 5.75 -13.44 9.29
CA GLN A 165 5.48 -13.06 10.68
C GLN A 165 4.54 -11.83 10.76
N MET A 166 4.76 -10.82 9.90
CA MET A 166 3.90 -9.66 9.83
C MET A 166 2.50 -10.01 9.39
N ALA A 167 2.33 -10.84 8.35
CA ALA A 167 1.03 -11.30 7.90
C ALA A 167 0.24 -11.98 9.05
N ALA A 168 0.90 -12.84 9.82
CA ALA A 168 0.32 -13.48 10.99
C ALA A 168 0.00 -12.49 12.13
N ALA A 169 0.92 -11.56 12.42
CA ALA A 169 0.75 -10.56 13.50
C ALA A 169 -0.43 -9.59 13.23
N TYR A 170 -0.62 -9.20 11.98
CA TYR A 170 -1.78 -8.42 11.55
C TYR A 170 -3.03 -9.26 11.31
N ARG A 171 -2.96 -10.60 11.45
CA ARG A 171 -4.06 -11.54 11.19
C ARG A 171 -4.67 -11.33 9.81
N LEU A 172 -3.81 -11.18 8.80
CA LEU A 172 -4.27 -10.97 7.44
C LEU A 172 -5.03 -12.21 6.94
N ASP A 173 -6.21 -11.99 6.41
CA ASP A 173 -7.07 -12.98 5.75
C ASP A 173 -7.07 -12.85 4.23
N GLY A 174 -6.50 -11.74 3.71
CA GLY A 174 -6.40 -11.46 2.28
C GLY A 174 -5.58 -10.22 1.96
N VAL A 175 -5.49 -9.94 0.67
CA VAL A 175 -4.85 -8.75 0.10
C VAL A 175 -5.70 -8.20 -1.05
N PRO A 176 -5.64 -6.87 -1.37
CA PRO A 176 -4.77 -5.89 -0.73
C PRO A 176 -5.21 -5.58 0.71
N ALA A 177 -4.25 -5.29 1.59
CA ALA A 177 -4.53 -4.77 2.92
C ALA A 177 -3.60 -3.59 3.21
N LEU A 178 -4.12 -2.52 3.81
CA LEU A 178 -3.32 -1.40 4.27
C LEU A 178 -3.26 -1.41 5.79
N THR A 179 -2.09 -1.15 6.35
CA THR A 179 -1.95 -0.91 7.79
C THR A 179 -1.39 0.47 8.05
N VAL A 180 -1.82 1.09 9.15
CA VAL A 180 -1.37 2.43 9.56
C VAL A 180 -0.79 2.36 10.96
N GLN A 181 0.45 2.82 11.11
CA GLN A 181 1.18 3.00 12.36
C GLN A 181 1.25 1.74 13.24
N GLY A 182 1.26 0.55 12.64
CA GLY A 182 1.26 -0.71 13.38
C GLY A 182 -0.01 -0.97 14.21
N ARG A 183 -1.00 -0.05 14.17
CA ARG A 183 -2.19 -0.05 15.05
C ARG A 183 -3.48 -0.36 14.32
N TYR A 184 -3.58 0.00 13.06
CA TYR A 184 -4.83 -0.10 12.32
C TYR A 184 -4.64 -0.96 11.08
N LEU A 185 -5.55 -1.89 10.86
CA LEU A 185 -5.69 -2.65 9.62
C LEU A 185 -6.94 -2.15 8.91
N VAL A 186 -6.76 -1.57 7.74
CA VAL A 186 -7.86 -1.08 6.89
C VAL A 186 -8.49 -2.27 6.18
N LEU A 187 -9.81 -2.39 6.27
CA LEU A 187 -10.57 -3.47 5.64
C LEU A 187 -10.88 -3.14 4.17
N ALA A 188 -10.73 -4.15 3.31
CA ALA A 188 -11.01 -4.01 1.87
C ALA A 188 -12.50 -4.23 1.52
N ASN A 189 -13.42 -3.97 2.46
CA ASN A 189 -14.85 -4.29 2.33
C ASN A 189 -15.64 -3.33 1.43
N ASN A 190 -15.06 -2.14 1.16
CA ASN A 190 -15.67 -1.07 0.39
C ASN A 190 -14.94 -0.85 -0.94
N SER A 191 -15.15 0.27 -1.59
CA SER A 191 -14.42 0.62 -2.81
C SER A 191 -12.93 0.89 -2.54
N ARG A 192 -12.08 0.78 -3.59
CA ARG A 192 -10.66 1.16 -3.51
C ARG A 192 -10.47 2.59 -3.00
N LYS A 193 -11.33 3.51 -3.43
CA LYS A 193 -11.34 4.88 -2.94
C LYS A 193 -11.61 4.95 -1.43
N ALA A 194 -12.64 4.26 -0.94
CA ALA A 194 -12.96 4.23 0.48
C ALA A 194 -11.81 3.66 1.33
N MET A 195 -11.10 2.64 0.83
CA MET A 195 -9.91 2.10 1.49
C MET A 195 -8.81 3.15 1.66
N LEU A 196 -8.52 3.94 0.62
CA LEU A 196 -7.51 5.02 0.67
C LEU A 196 -7.99 6.20 1.54
N ASP A 197 -9.25 6.57 1.49
CA ASP A 197 -9.83 7.62 2.33
C ASP A 197 -9.78 7.23 3.84
N THR A 198 -10.04 5.96 4.14
CA THR A 198 -9.88 5.40 5.50
C THR A 198 -8.43 5.50 5.95
N ALA A 199 -7.47 5.13 5.10
CA ALA A 199 -6.05 5.27 5.40
C ALA A 199 -5.66 6.73 5.68
N ASP A 200 -6.14 7.71 4.89
CA ASP A 200 -5.91 9.15 5.12
C ASP A 200 -6.44 9.60 6.49
N SER A 201 -7.61 9.12 6.88
CA SER A 201 -8.23 9.44 8.18
C SER A 201 -7.39 8.86 9.34
N LEU A 202 -6.94 7.60 9.22
CA LEU A 202 -6.12 6.92 10.23
C LEU A 202 -4.70 7.50 10.32
N ILE A 203 -4.13 7.98 9.22
CA ILE A 203 -2.89 8.75 9.20
C ILE A 203 -3.06 10.02 10.04
N SER A 204 -4.15 10.76 9.84
CA SER A 204 -4.44 11.97 10.59
C SER A 204 -4.58 11.69 12.09
N GLU A 205 -5.25 10.60 12.47
CA GLU A 205 -5.38 10.18 13.87
C GLU A 205 -4.02 9.77 14.45
N SER A 206 -3.21 8.99 13.72
CA SER A 206 -1.88 8.57 14.16
C SER A 206 -0.94 9.76 14.41
N ARG A 207 -1.02 10.83 13.61
CA ARG A 207 -0.28 12.08 13.85
C ARG A 207 -0.61 12.72 15.19
N LYS A 208 -1.91 12.79 15.54
CA LYS A 208 -2.34 13.35 16.83
C LYS A 208 -1.80 12.54 18.00
N GLN A 209 -1.73 11.22 17.87
CA GLN A 209 -1.18 10.34 18.88
C GLN A 209 0.33 10.51 19.04
N LEU A 210 1.09 10.56 17.92
CA LEU A 210 2.53 10.81 17.94
C LEU A 210 2.89 12.20 18.53
N ALA A 211 2.05 13.20 18.34
CA ALA A 211 2.26 14.53 18.91
C ALA A 211 2.06 14.57 20.44
N LYS A 212 1.22 13.70 21.00
CA LYS A 212 0.96 13.60 22.44
C LYS A 212 2.04 12.82 23.21
N THR A 213 2.87 12.05 22.49
CA THR A 213 3.93 11.21 23.10
C THR A 213 5.31 11.87 23.08
N LYS A 214 5.41 13.07 22.55
CA LYS A 214 6.60 13.97 22.59
C LYS A 214 6.45 14.99 23.70
#